data_108b4a85a2cb4d691847c7af3f7ea58d
#
_entry.id   108b4a85a2cb4d691847c7af3f7ea58d
#
_cell.length_a   1.000
_cell.length_b   1.000
_cell.length_c   1.000
_cell.angle_alpha   90.00
_cell.angle_beta   90.00
_cell.angle_gamma   90.00
#
_symmetry.space_group_name_H-M   'P 1'
#
loop_
_entity.id
_entity.type
_entity.pdbx_description
1 polymer ?
#
loop_
_entity_poly.entity_id
_entity_poly.type
_entity_poly.pdbx_seq_one_letter_code
_entity_poly.pdbx_strand_id
1 'polypeptide(L)'
;FGGRFTNGFTWTEFLSSPHFLGKEMLNFAEGGSTSASYSCFNCIGDFVSNTDRQVASYTPSHQDLAIFLLGANDYMTLHKDNVIMVVEQQVDDIEKIISGGVNNVLVMGIPDLSLTPYGKHSDEKRKLKDESTAHNALLKTNVEELKEKYPQHKICYFETADAFKMIMEVASDIGYDTENPYTHHGYVHVPGAKDPQLDICPQYVFNDLVHPTQEVHHCFATMLESFIAHHYSTE
;
A
#
# COMPACT_ATOMS: atom_id res chain seq x y z
N PHE A 1 2.09 -15.10 -6.51
CA PHE A 1 1.18 -16.24 -6.69
C PHE A 1 -0.14 -15.76 -7.27
N GLY A 2 -0.60 -16.35 -8.37
CA GLY A 2 -1.89 -15.99 -8.99
C GLY A 2 -2.04 -14.50 -9.34
N GLY A 3 -0.99 -13.85 -9.87
CA GLY A 3 -0.97 -12.41 -10.18
C GLY A 3 -0.64 -11.50 -8.99
N ARG A 4 -0.26 -12.05 -7.84
CA ARG A 4 0.11 -11.31 -6.64
C ARG A 4 1.62 -11.35 -6.40
N PHE A 5 2.15 -10.34 -5.73
CA PHE A 5 3.55 -10.27 -5.30
C PHE A 5 3.76 -10.86 -3.89
N THR A 6 2.99 -11.89 -3.52
CA THR A 6 3.07 -12.58 -2.24
C THR A 6 2.86 -14.08 -2.43
N ASN A 7 3.18 -14.90 -1.43
CA ASN A 7 3.01 -16.35 -1.45
C ASN A 7 1.55 -16.83 -1.27
N GLY A 8 0.59 -15.92 -1.19
CA GLY A 8 -0.82 -16.25 -1.03
C GLY A 8 -1.75 -15.05 -1.20
N PHE A 9 -2.71 -14.87 -0.30
CA PHE A 9 -3.68 -13.78 -0.35
C PHE A 9 -3.09 -12.46 0.15
N THR A 10 -3.60 -11.36 -0.43
CA THR A 10 -3.27 -10.00 -0.02
C THR A 10 -4.20 -9.51 1.10
N TRP A 11 -3.81 -8.42 1.78
CA TRP A 11 -4.62 -7.81 2.82
C TRP A 11 -6.01 -7.38 2.33
N THR A 12 -6.12 -6.95 1.07
CA THR A 12 -7.40 -6.56 0.45
C THR A 12 -8.36 -7.73 0.33
N GLU A 13 -7.84 -8.90 -0.04
CA GLU A 13 -8.63 -10.13 -0.16
C GLU A 13 -9.06 -10.66 1.21
N PHE A 14 -8.19 -10.54 2.22
CA PHE A 14 -8.58 -10.85 3.60
C PHE A 14 -9.72 -9.95 4.07
N LEU A 15 -9.61 -8.63 3.89
CA LEU A 15 -10.66 -7.68 4.29
C LEU A 15 -12.01 -7.97 3.63
N SER A 16 -12.03 -8.36 2.36
CA SER A 16 -13.28 -8.69 1.64
C SER A 16 -13.89 -10.02 2.07
N SER A 17 -13.10 -10.88 2.71
CA SER A 17 -13.58 -12.21 3.10
C SER A 17 -14.68 -12.15 4.17
N PRO A 18 -15.58 -13.18 4.25
CA PRO A 18 -16.65 -13.23 5.26
C PRO A 18 -16.15 -13.26 6.72
N HIS A 19 -14.89 -13.61 6.95
CA HIS A 19 -14.29 -13.66 8.29
C HIS A 19 -13.80 -12.29 8.77
N PHE A 20 -13.75 -11.30 7.88
CA PHE A 20 -13.41 -9.91 8.14
C PHE A 20 -14.63 -9.02 7.85
N LEU A 21 -14.47 -7.98 7.04
CA LEU A 21 -15.56 -7.05 6.74
C LEU A 21 -16.69 -7.69 5.94
N GLY A 22 -16.42 -8.76 5.17
CA GLY A 22 -17.41 -9.44 4.33
C GLY A 22 -18.07 -8.52 3.30
N LYS A 23 -17.37 -7.49 2.85
CA LYS A 23 -17.84 -6.53 1.87
C LYS A 23 -17.16 -6.76 0.53
N GLU A 24 -17.90 -6.58 -0.54
CA GLU A 24 -17.32 -6.57 -1.88
C GLU A 24 -16.24 -5.50 -1.98
N MET A 25 -15.11 -5.86 -2.58
CA MET A 25 -14.00 -4.94 -2.82
C MET A 25 -13.71 -4.85 -4.31
N LEU A 26 -13.80 -3.63 -4.83
CA LEU A 26 -13.30 -3.29 -6.15
C LEU A 26 -11.83 -2.89 -6.02
N ASN A 27 -10.95 -3.65 -6.64
CA ASN A 27 -9.51 -3.42 -6.56
C ASN A 27 -8.98 -2.85 -7.89
N PHE A 28 -8.57 -1.59 -7.86
CA PHE A 28 -7.98 -0.87 -9.00
C PHE A 28 -6.45 -0.84 -8.93
N ALA A 29 -5.83 -1.44 -7.91
CA ALA A 29 -4.39 -1.45 -7.75
C ALA A 29 -3.71 -2.26 -8.86
N GLU A 30 -2.73 -1.66 -9.50
CA GLU A 30 -1.89 -2.30 -10.51
C GLU A 30 -0.45 -2.41 -9.99
N GLY A 31 0.21 -3.56 -10.22
CA GLY A 31 1.58 -3.76 -9.79
C GLY A 31 2.56 -2.74 -10.39
N GLY A 32 3.42 -2.17 -9.55
CA GLY A 32 4.36 -1.13 -9.97
C GLY A 32 3.79 0.29 -10.03
N SER A 33 2.51 0.49 -9.69
CA SER A 33 1.87 1.82 -9.75
C SER A 33 2.55 2.84 -8.86
N THR A 34 2.58 4.09 -9.32
CA THR A 34 3.10 5.26 -8.62
C THR A 34 1.99 6.20 -8.17
N SER A 35 2.26 7.05 -7.20
CA SER A 35 1.34 8.16 -6.87
C SER A 35 1.35 9.20 -7.98
N ALA A 36 2.54 9.68 -8.35
CA ALA A 36 2.68 10.71 -9.35
C ALA A 36 2.72 10.15 -10.78
N SER A 37 2.33 10.99 -11.73
CA SER A 37 2.46 10.70 -13.17
C SER A 37 3.84 11.11 -13.65
N TYR A 38 4.56 10.16 -14.24
CA TYR A 38 5.89 10.39 -14.82
C TYR A 38 5.86 10.17 -16.33
N SER A 39 5.65 11.23 -17.07
CA SER A 39 5.73 11.20 -18.52
C SER A 39 7.15 11.52 -18.97
N CYS A 40 7.79 10.57 -19.65
CA CYS A 40 9.05 10.80 -20.33
C CYS A 40 9.08 9.94 -21.61
N PHE A 41 9.46 10.55 -22.71
CA PHE A 41 9.47 9.88 -24.02
C PHE A 41 10.31 8.60 -23.97
N ASN A 42 9.67 7.44 -24.20
CA ASN A 42 10.27 6.09 -24.17
C ASN A 42 10.90 5.64 -22.84
N CYS A 43 10.34 6.01 -21.69
CA CYS A 43 10.79 5.49 -20.41
C CYS A 43 9.73 4.61 -19.73
N ILE A 44 10.16 3.88 -18.67
CA ILE A 44 9.27 3.02 -17.88
C ILE A 44 8.06 3.79 -17.34
N GLY A 45 8.21 5.09 -17.02
CA GLY A 45 7.13 5.94 -16.51
C GLY A 45 5.92 6.05 -17.45
N ASP A 46 6.11 5.90 -18.77
CA ASP A 46 4.99 5.95 -19.74
C ASP A 46 4.12 4.68 -19.68
N PHE A 47 4.64 3.58 -19.14
CA PHE A 47 3.98 2.28 -19.09
C PHE A 47 3.44 1.95 -17.68
N VAL A 48 3.88 2.67 -16.66
CA VAL A 48 3.48 2.42 -15.27
C VAL A 48 2.13 3.10 -15.02
N SER A 49 1.21 2.38 -14.37
CA SER A 49 -0.04 2.97 -13.88
C SER A 49 0.25 3.96 -12.75
N ASN A 50 -0.66 4.90 -12.54
CA ASN A 50 -0.58 5.87 -11.46
C ASN A 50 -1.96 6.09 -10.83
N THR A 51 -2.00 6.82 -9.71
CA THR A 51 -3.24 7.07 -8.96
C THR A 51 -4.29 7.76 -9.82
N ASP A 52 -3.92 8.77 -10.61
CA ASP A 52 -4.86 9.50 -11.48
C ASP A 52 -5.57 8.57 -12.47
N ARG A 53 -4.82 7.65 -13.08
CA ARG A 53 -5.38 6.65 -14.01
C ARG A 53 -6.32 5.67 -13.32
N GLN A 54 -5.97 5.22 -12.10
CA GLN A 54 -6.82 4.32 -11.31
C GLN A 54 -8.12 5.02 -10.90
N VAL A 55 -8.02 6.26 -10.42
CA VAL A 55 -9.17 7.10 -10.06
C VAL A 55 -10.09 7.35 -11.27
N ALA A 56 -9.54 7.62 -12.44
CA ALA A 56 -10.31 7.84 -13.67
C ALA A 56 -11.11 6.61 -14.12
N SER A 57 -10.70 5.41 -13.71
CA SER A 57 -11.40 4.15 -14.03
C SER A 57 -12.54 3.79 -13.06
N TYR A 58 -12.68 4.53 -11.97
CA TYR A 58 -13.66 4.29 -10.92
C TYR A 58 -14.89 5.20 -11.06
N THR A 59 -16.06 4.64 -10.77
CA THR A 59 -17.31 5.41 -10.68
C THR A 59 -17.71 5.52 -9.21
N PRO A 60 -17.56 6.71 -8.59
CA PRO A 60 -17.81 6.92 -7.16
C PRO A 60 -19.24 6.66 -6.72
N SER A 61 -19.41 6.12 -5.50
CA SER A 61 -20.70 6.04 -4.81
C SER A 61 -20.56 6.59 -3.39
N HIS A 62 -21.62 7.24 -2.89
CA HIS A 62 -21.67 7.79 -1.53
C HIS A 62 -21.50 6.75 -0.42
N GLN A 63 -21.79 5.49 -0.71
CA GLN A 63 -21.71 4.38 0.27
C GLN A 63 -20.34 3.73 0.29
N ASP A 64 -19.47 4.04 -0.66
CA ASP A 64 -18.17 3.41 -0.76
C ASP A 64 -17.20 3.95 0.31
N LEU A 65 -16.26 3.11 0.69
CA LEU A 65 -15.04 3.47 1.38
C LEU A 65 -13.89 3.38 0.38
N ALA A 66 -13.37 4.53 -0.05
CA ALA A 66 -12.19 4.57 -0.90
C ALA A 66 -10.92 4.45 -0.03
N ILE A 67 -10.03 3.51 -0.39
CA ILE A 67 -8.78 3.26 0.34
C ILE A 67 -7.59 3.54 -0.58
N PHE A 68 -6.68 4.41 -0.12
CA PHE A 68 -5.46 4.80 -0.84
C PHE A 68 -4.21 4.30 -0.11
N LEU A 69 -3.37 3.54 -0.81
CA LEU A 69 -2.03 3.13 -0.38
C LEU A 69 -1.10 3.14 -1.59
N LEU A 70 -0.39 4.23 -1.81
CA LEU A 70 0.55 4.43 -2.91
C LEU A 70 1.77 5.26 -2.44
N GLY A 71 2.78 5.37 -3.30
CA GLY A 71 3.99 6.17 -3.07
C GLY A 71 5.27 5.36 -2.98
N ALA A 72 5.21 4.09 -2.61
CA ALA A 72 6.42 3.26 -2.45
C ALA A 72 7.19 3.10 -3.77
N ASN A 73 6.50 2.92 -4.90
CA ASN A 73 7.12 2.73 -6.21
C ASN A 73 7.75 4.00 -6.77
N ASP A 74 7.26 5.17 -6.37
CA ASP A 74 7.89 6.45 -6.72
C ASP A 74 9.34 6.47 -6.25
N TYR A 75 9.61 6.01 -5.03
CA TYR A 75 10.93 5.99 -4.41
C TYR A 75 11.75 4.75 -4.78
N MET A 76 11.20 3.56 -4.63
CA MET A 76 11.94 2.30 -4.81
C MET A 76 12.15 1.91 -6.27
N THR A 77 11.15 2.14 -7.13
CA THR A 77 11.18 1.68 -8.52
C THR A 77 11.66 2.77 -9.48
N LEU A 78 11.18 3.99 -9.28
CA LEU A 78 11.51 5.13 -10.15
C LEU A 78 12.57 6.06 -9.55
N HIS A 79 13.05 5.78 -8.33
CA HIS A 79 14.11 6.53 -7.63
C HIS A 79 13.86 8.05 -7.61
N LYS A 80 12.60 8.45 -7.41
CA LYS A 80 12.21 9.85 -7.30
C LYS A 80 12.49 10.38 -5.91
N ASP A 81 12.93 11.61 -5.80
CA ASP A 81 13.30 12.29 -4.55
C ASP A 81 12.39 13.48 -4.21
N ASN A 82 11.49 13.83 -5.13
CA ASN A 82 10.54 14.93 -4.91
C ASN A 82 9.30 14.44 -4.15
N VAL A 83 9.42 14.29 -2.85
CA VAL A 83 8.35 13.86 -1.95
C VAL A 83 7.12 14.77 -2.05
N ILE A 84 7.32 16.08 -2.20
CA ILE A 84 6.21 17.05 -2.30
C ILE A 84 5.34 16.72 -3.51
N MET A 85 5.94 16.56 -4.69
CA MET A 85 5.20 16.24 -5.91
C MET A 85 4.44 14.92 -5.80
N VAL A 86 5.05 13.90 -5.19
CA VAL A 86 4.42 12.57 -5.00
C VAL A 86 3.18 12.68 -4.11
N VAL A 87 3.27 13.41 -3.02
CA VAL A 87 2.16 13.57 -2.07
C VAL A 87 1.08 14.50 -2.62
N GLU A 88 1.45 15.64 -3.24
CA GLU A 88 0.48 16.56 -3.84
C GLU A 88 -0.38 15.86 -4.90
N GLN A 89 0.23 15.05 -5.77
CA GLN A 89 -0.52 14.29 -6.78
C GLN A 89 -1.51 13.31 -6.12
N GLN A 90 -1.09 12.63 -5.06
CA GLN A 90 -1.97 11.72 -4.32
C GLN A 90 -3.14 12.47 -3.68
N VAL A 91 -2.89 13.66 -3.13
CA VAL A 91 -3.92 14.52 -2.54
C VAL A 91 -4.91 15.00 -3.58
N ASP A 92 -4.44 15.45 -4.75
CA ASP A 92 -5.29 15.85 -5.86
C ASP A 92 -6.24 14.72 -6.31
N ASP A 93 -5.74 13.48 -6.35
CA ASP A 93 -6.52 12.30 -6.72
C ASP A 93 -7.54 11.92 -5.65
N ILE A 94 -7.21 12.08 -4.36
CA ILE A 94 -8.15 11.94 -3.24
C ILE A 94 -9.26 13.00 -3.37
N GLU A 95 -8.93 14.24 -3.68
CA GLU A 95 -9.93 15.29 -3.89
C GLU A 95 -10.88 15.00 -5.06
N LYS A 96 -10.38 14.39 -6.14
CA LYS A 96 -11.24 13.95 -7.26
C LYS A 96 -12.27 12.92 -6.80
N ILE A 97 -11.87 11.96 -5.98
CA ILE A 97 -12.78 10.93 -5.42
C ILE A 97 -13.83 11.56 -4.50
N ILE A 98 -13.42 12.46 -3.61
CA ILE A 98 -14.33 13.20 -2.72
C ILE A 98 -15.32 14.03 -3.55
N SER A 99 -14.83 14.79 -4.52
CA SER A 99 -15.65 15.61 -5.42
C SER A 99 -16.58 14.77 -6.30
N GLY A 100 -16.19 13.54 -6.59
CA GLY A 100 -17.01 12.55 -7.29
C GLY A 100 -18.14 11.96 -6.46
N GLY A 101 -18.17 12.21 -5.13
CA GLY A 101 -19.28 11.87 -4.24
C GLY A 101 -18.99 10.75 -3.24
N VAL A 102 -17.76 10.29 -3.07
CA VAL A 102 -17.39 9.34 -2.01
C VAL A 102 -17.35 10.06 -0.67
N ASN A 103 -18.11 9.57 0.31
CA ASN A 103 -18.18 10.19 1.64
C ASN A 103 -17.11 9.67 2.62
N ASN A 104 -16.61 8.46 2.41
CA ASN A 104 -15.67 7.82 3.33
C ASN A 104 -14.34 7.55 2.60
N VAL A 105 -13.25 8.08 3.14
CA VAL A 105 -11.92 7.95 2.54
C VAL A 105 -10.91 7.53 3.61
N LEU A 106 -10.21 6.44 3.38
CA LEU A 106 -9.09 5.98 4.18
C LEU A 106 -7.79 6.21 3.41
N VAL A 107 -6.97 7.10 3.92
CA VAL A 107 -5.63 7.36 3.38
C VAL A 107 -4.61 6.65 4.25
N MET A 108 -3.76 5.87 3.64
CA MET A 108 -2.75 5.07 4.33
C MET A 108 -1.37 5.61 3.98
N GLY A 109 -0.54 5.83 5.00
CA GLY A 109 0.88 6.09 4.80
C GLY A 109 1.59 4.87 4.20
N ILE A 110 2.81 5.07 3.71
CA ILE A 110 3.66 3.95 3.25
C ILE A 110 4.44 3.34 4.43
N PRO A 111 4.83 2.06 4.37
CA PRO A 111 5.74 1.49 5.37
C PRO A 111 7.10 2.17 5.32
N ASP A 112 7.92 2.02 6.36
CA ASP A 112 9.34 2.41 6.31
C ASP A 112 10.08 1.50 5.32
N LEU A 113 10.33 2.03 4.12
CA LEU A 113 10.94 1.28 3.01
C LEU A 113 12.36 0.80 3.32
N SER A 114 13.04 1.43 4.27
CA SER A 114 14.38 1.03 4.73
C SER A 114 14.39 -0.28 5.50
N LEU A 115 13.22 -0.76 5.94
CA LEU A 115 13.06 -2.02 6.68
C LEU A 115 12.85 -3.23 5.76
N THR A 116 12.60 -3.02 4.48
CA THR A 116 12.52 -4.12 3.51
C THR A 116 13.91 -4.77 3.30
N PRO A 117 14.00 -6.05 2.90
CA PRO A 117 15.29 -6.65 2.55
C PRO A 117 16.07 -5.82 1.53
N TYR A 118 15.40 -5.27 0.51
CA TYR A 118 16.03 -4.34 -0.44
C TYR A 118 16.60 -3.11 0.27
N GLY A 119 15.79 -2.43 1.07
CA GLY A 119 16.22 -1.22 1.78
C GLY A 119 17.37 -1.47 2.76
N LYS A 120 17.32 -2.59 3.50
CA LYS A 120 18.36 -2.97 4.47
C LYS A 120 19.73 -3.18 3.84
N HIS A 121 19.77 -3.76 2.64
CA HIS A 121 21.01 -4.11 1.94
C HIS A 121 21.42 -3.10 0.86
N SER A 122 20.64 -2.06 0.66
CA SER A 122 20.92 -0.98 -0.30
C SER A 122 21.77 0.14 0.31
N ASP A 123 22.60 0.73 -0.53
CA ASP A 123 23.30 2.00 -0.21
C ASP A 123 22.30 3.16 -0.01
N GLU A 124 21.05 3.01 -0.49
CA GLU A 124 19.98 3.98 -0.36
C GLU A 124 19.16 3.86 0.95
N LYS A 125 19.53 2.96 1.87
CA LYS A 125 18.79 2.71 3.12
C LYS A 125 18.36 3.98 3.85
N ARG A 126 19.32 4.90 4.04
CA ARG A 126 19.04 6.17 4.72
C ARG A 126 18.07 7.04 3.92
N LYS A 127 18.27 7.13 2.63
CA LYS A 127 17.40 7.88 1.71
C LYS A 127 15.98 7.35 1.76
N LEU A 128 15.79 6.04 1.63
CA LEU A 128 14.47 5.40 1.69
C LEU A 128 13.75 5.65 3.02
N LYS A 129 14.50 5.65 4.14
CA LYS A 129 13.96 6.00 5.45
C LYS A 129 13.50 7.45 5.51
N ASP A 130 14.36 8.37 5.07
CA ASP A 130 14.07 9.81 5.10
C ASP A 130 12.88 10.13 4.19
N GLU A 131 12.80 9.53 3.00
CA GLU A 131 11.69 9.68 2.05
C GLU A 131 10.37 9.13 2.61
N SER A 132 10.38 7.91 3.19
CA SER A 132 9.18 7.33 3.80
C SER A 132 8.67 8.18 4.96
N THR A 133 9.58 8.68 5.79
CA THR A 133 9.23 9.54 6.93
C THR A 133 8.64 10.87 6.46
N ALA A 134 9.29 11.52 5.49
CA ALA A 134 8.83 12.79 4.94
C ALA A 134 7.49 12.65 4.21
N HIS A 135 7.32 11.58 3.42
CA HIS A 135 6.07 11.25 2.74
C HIS A 135 4.91 11.13 3.73
N ASN A 136 5.08 10.30 4.75
CA ASN A 136 4.02 10.05 5.73
C ASN A 136 3.68 11.31 6.53
N ALA A 137 4.66 12.10 6.93
CA ALA A 137 4.44 13.35 7.65
C ALA A 137 3.66 14.37 6.80
N LEU A 138 4.08 14.54 5.54
CA LEU A 138 3.42 15.47 4.61
C LEU A 138 2.01 15.00 4.26
N LEU A 139 1.83 13.71 3.94
CA LEU A 139 0.52 13.13 3.61
C LEU A 139 -0.46 13.27 4.79
N LYS A 140 0.00 12.99 6.01
CA LYS A 140 -0.82 13.16 7.22
C LYS A 140 -1.28 14.60 7.41
N THR A 141 -0.38 15.57 7.21
CA THR A 141 -0.70 17.01 7.27
C THR A 141 -1.78 17.36 6.25
N ASN A 142 -1.61 16.95 5.01
CA ASN A 142 -2.60 17.18 3.95
C ASN A 142 -3.96 16.49 4.24
N VAL A 143 -3.95 15.31 4.87
CA VAL A 143 -5.20 14.66 5.30
C VAL A 143 -5.94 15.48 6.34
N GLU A 144 -5.25 16.14 7.29
CA GLU A 144 -5.90 17.04 8.24
C GLU A 144 -6.48 18.29 7.52
N GLU A 145 -5.78 18.84 6.55
CA GLU A 145 -6.29 19.94 5.72
C GLU A 145 -7.53 19.51 4.90
N LEU A 146 -7.52 18.28 4.36
CA LEU A 146 -8.70 17.72 3.68
C LEU A 146 -9.89 17.58 4.61
N LYS A 147 -9.72 17.19 5.86
CA LYS A 147 -10.80 17.11 6.86
C LYS A 147 -11.40 18.49 7.13
N GLU A 148 -10.57 19.52 7.22
CA GLU A 148 -11.03 20.89 7.40
C GLU A 148 -11.79 21.40 6.17
N LYS A 149 -11.29 21.09 4.97
CA LYS A 149 -11.89 21.50 3.70
C LYS A 149 -13.21 20.77 3.41
N TYR A 150 -13.34 19.51 3.83
CA TYR A 150 -14.49 18.64 3.57
C TYR A 150 -15.11 18.10 4.86
N PRO A 151 -15.63 18.96 5.77
CA PRO A 151 -16.06 18.54 7.11
C PRO A 151 -17.26 17.59 7.14
N GLN A 152 -17.99 17.44 6.04
CA GLN A 152 -19.10 16.48 5.89
C GLN A 152 -18.64 15.10 5.44
N HIS A 153 -17.37 14.94 5.06
CA HIS A 153 -16.79 13.67 4.63
C HIS A 153 -16.03 13.04 5.79
N LYS A 154 -16.03 11.73 5.84
CA LYS A 154 -15.28 10.96 6.83
C LYS A 154 -13.93 10.56 6.23
N ILE A 155 -12.91 11.33 6.52
CA ILE A 155 -11.55 11.14 6.02
C ILE A 155 -10.68 10.73 7.19
N CYS A 156 -9.98 9.58 7.10
CA CYS A 156 -9.08 9.11 8.14
C CYS A 156 -7.71 8.79 7.57
N TYR A 157 -6.68 8.95 8.41
CA TYR A 157 -5.32 8.53 8.10
C TYR A 157 -4.95 7.30 8.91
N PHE A 158 -4.34 6.29 8.26
CA PHE A 158 -3.83 5.09 8.92
C PHE A 158 -2.30 5.08 8.93
N GLU A 159 -1.72 4.88 10.09
CA GLU A 159 -0.27 4.84 10.32
C GLU A 159 0.33 3.50 9.89
N THR A 160 0.48 3.30 8.58
CA THR A 160 0.99 2.05 8.01
C THR A 160 2.40 1.72 8.50
N ALA A 161 3.27 2.73 8.64
CA ALA A 161 4.64 2.54 9.10
C ALA A 161 4.69 1.96 10.53
N ASP A 162 3.87 2.48 11.42
CA ASP A 162 3.79 2.00 12.81
C ASP A 162 3.18 0.61 12.89
N ALA A 163 2.11 0.35 12.12
CA ALA A 163 1.49 -0.97 12.04
C ALA A 163 2.47 -2.02 11.53
N PHE A 164 3.20 -1.71 10.46
CA PHE A 164 4.18 -2.63 9.89
C PHE A 164 5.37 -2.87 10.83
N LYS A 165 5.85 -1.82 11.49
CA LYS A 165 6.89 -1.93 12.51
C LYS A 165 6.48 -2.86 13.66
N MET A 166 5.24 -2.71 14.17
CA MET A 166 4.70 -3.59 15.21
C MET A 166 4.64 -5.05 14.74
N ILE A 167 4.20 -5.31 13.51
CA ILE A 167 4.20 -6.66 12.93
C ILE A 167 5.62 -7.22 12.89
N MET A 168 6.61 -6.43 12.48
CA MET A 168 8.01 -6.88 12.42
C MET A 168 8.60 -7.20 13.80
N GLU A 169 8.29 -6.39 14.82
CA GLU A 169 8.73 -6.62 16.21
C GLU A 169 8.16 -7.95 16.72
N VAL A 170 6.85 -8.15 16.61
CA VAL A 170 6.19 -9.40 17.02
C VAL A 170 6.72 -10.59 16.23
N ALA A 171 6.88 -10.48 14.92
CA ALA A 171 7.41 -11.52 14.07
C ALA A 171 8.83 -11.94 14.51
N SER A 172 9.69 -10.97 14.81
CA SER A 172 11.04 -11.24 15.36
C SER A 172 10.99 -11.99 16.69
N ASP A 173 10.11 -11.59 17.61
CA ASP A 173 9.98 -12.19 18.94
C ASP A 173 9.52 -13.66 18.88
N ILE A 174 8.74 -14.02 17.86
CA ILE A 174 8.28 -15.41 17.65
C ILE A 174 9.15 -16.19 16.65
N GLY A 175 10.30 -15.64 16.23
CA GLY A 175 11.32 -16.35 15.47
C GLY A 175 11.16 -16.34 13.96
N TYR A 176 10.38 -15.42 13.40
CA TYR A 176 10.33 -15.20 11.94
C TYR A 176 11.60 -14.51 11.44
N ASP A 177 12.02 -14.84 10.22
CA ASP A 177 13.08 -14.10 9.55
C ASP A 177 12.55 -12.74 9.08
N THR A 178 13.09 -11.68 9.67
CA THR A 178 12.74 -10.28 9.33
C THR A 178 13.78 -9.63 8.43
N GLU A 179 14.88 -10.32 8.11
CA GLU A 179 16.02 -9.76 7.37
C GLU A 179 16.06 -10.21 5.93
N ASN A 180 15.74 -11.48 5.68
CA ASN A 180 15.89 -12.11 4.39
C ASN A 180 14.54 -12.33 3.71
N PRO A 181 14.49 -12.32 2.37
CA PRO A 181 13.31 -12.71 1.63
C PRO A 181 13.15 -14.24 1.63
N TYR A 182 11.89 -14.70 1.62
CA TYR A 182 11.55 -16.11 1.46
C TYR A 182 11.96 -16.62 0.08
N THR A 183 11.78 -15.79 -0.97
CA THR A 183 12.20 -16.11 -2.33
C THR A 183 13.08 -15.01 -2.91
N HIS A 184 14.08 -15.37 -3.70
CA HIS A 184 14.92 -14.40 -4.42
C HIS A 184 14.36 -14.01 -5.80
N HIS A 185 13.29 -14.64 -6.22
CA HIS A 185 12.63 -14.39 -7.50
C HIS A 185 11.32 -13.69 -7.24
N GLY A 186 11.29 -12.38 -7.43
CA GLY A 186 10.03 -11.63 -7.45
C GLY A 186 9.06 -12.29 -8.43
N TYR A 187 7.78 -12.36 -8.05
CA TYR A 187 6.76 -13.01 -8.86
C TYR A 187 6.45 -12.20 -10.11
N VAL A 188 7.20 -12.44 -11.14
CA VAL A 188 6.72 -12.17 -12.49
C VAL A 188 6.07 -13.48 -12.95
N HIS A 189 4.75 -13.47 -13.12
CA HIS A 189 4.06 -14.57 -13.79
C HIS A 189 4.61 -14.68 -15.21
N VAL A 190 5.41 -15.71 -15.45
CA VAL A 190 5.85 -16.03 -16.80
C VAL A 190 4.80 -16.93 -17.42
N PRO A 191 4.09 -16.49 -18.50
CA PRO A 191 3.08 -17.33 -19.14
C PRO A 191 3.63 -18.69 -19.50
N GLY A 192 2.96 -19.76 -19.03
CA GLY A 192 3.37 -21.15 -19.26
C GLY A 192 4.36 -21.74 -18.27
N ALA A 193 4.90 -20.97 -17.33
CA ALA A 193 5.64 -21.51 -16.19
C ALA A 193 4.65 -22.13 -15.19
N LYS A 194 5.06 -23.25 -14.55
CA LYS A 194 4.30 -23.77 -13.40
C LYS A 194 4.51 -22.81 -12.24
N ASP A 195 3.41 -22.42 -11.58
CA ASP A 195 3.50 -21.69 -10.32
C ASP A 195 4.34 -22.51 -9.32
N PRO A 196 5.36 -21.91 -8.70
CA PRO A 196 6.11 -22.60 -7.68
C PRO A 196 5.16 -23.00 -6.54
N GLN A 197 5.34 -24.21 -6.00
CA GLN A 197 4.68 -24.58 -4.76
C GLN A 197 5.36 -23.83 -3.62
N LEU A 198 4.67 -22.83 -3.11
CA LEU A 198 5.13 -22.01 -1.98
C LEU A 198 4.53 -22.52 -0.70
N ASP A 199 5.32 -22.47 0.36
CA ASP A 199 4.79 -22.66 1.70
C ASP A 199 3.84 -21.50 2.03
N ILE A 200 2.73 -21.81 2.65
CA ILE A 200 1.74 -20.81 3.09
C ILE A 200 2.26 -20.03 4.30
N CYS A 201 3.05 -20.70 5.17
CA CYS A 201 3.61 -20.15 6.39
C CYS A 201 5.13 -20.39 6.46
N PRO A 202 5.93 -19.70 5.65
CA PRO A 202 7.36 -19.96 5.57
C PRO A 202 8.16 -19.44 6.78
N GLN A 203 7.54 -18.73 7.71
CA GLN A 203 8.17 -18.04 8.84
C GLN A 203 9.13 -16.92 8.40
N TYR A 204 8.77 -16.22 7.34
CA TYR A 204 9.44 -15.02 6.83
C TYR A 204 8.45 -13.85 6.81
N VAL A 205 8.94 -12.66 7.15
CA VAL A 205 8.13 -11.43 7.02
C VAL A 205 7.99 -11.04 5.55
N PHE A 206 9.03 -11.20 4.77
CA PHE A 206 9.05 -10.80 3.36
C PHE A 206 9.02 -12.00 2.42
N ASN A 207 8.12 -11.93 1.44
CA ASN A 207 8.03 -12.91 0.36
C ASN A 207 9.21 -12.78 -0.61
N ASP A 208 9.51 -11.55 -1.00
CA ASP A 208 10.65 -11.19 -1.86
C ASP A 208 11.40 -9.99 -1.26
N LEU A 209 12.20 -9.30 -2.04
CA LEU A 209 13.02 -8.19 -1.55
C LEU A 209 12.22 -7.00 -0.99
N VAL A 210 10.92 -6.89 -1.31
CA VAL A 210 10.09 -5.73 -0.94
C VAL A 210 8.69 -6.08 -0.44
N HIS A 211 8.09 -7.16 -0.94
CA HIS A 211 6.70 -7.48 -0.66
C HIS A 211 6.57 -8.42 0.54
N PRO A 212 5.59 -8.20 1.43
CA PRO A 212 5.36 -9.06 2.59
C PRO A 212 4.76 -10.42 2.20
N THR A 213 4.90 -11.39 3.11
CA THR A 213 4.23 -12.69 3.00
C THR A 213 2.73 -12.58 3.30
N GLN A 214 1.98 -13.63 2.94
CA GLN A 214 0.56 -13.75 3.22
C GLN A 214 0.25 -13.61 4.71
N GLU A 215 1.08 -14.14 5.59
CA GLU A 215 0.88 -14.03 7.05
C GLU A 215 0.92 -12.58 7.51
N VAL A 216 1.86 -11.81 7.00
CA VAL A 216 1.96 -10.38 7.26
C VAL A 216 0.76 -9.63 6.69
N HIS A 217 0.30 -9.99 5.49
CA HIS A 217 -0.93 -9.44 4.91
C HIS A 217 -2.15 -9.73 5.78
N HIS A 218 -2.24 -10.94 6.36
CA HIS A 218 -3.33 -11.31 7.27
C HIS A 218 -3.30 -10.47 8.56
N CYS A 219 -2.13 -10.34 9.20
CA CYS A 219 -1.97 -9.49 10.39
C CYS A 219 -2.34 -8.03 10.09
N PHE A 220 -1.89 -7.52 8.96
CA PHE A 220 -2.18 -6.16 8.51
C PHE A 220 -3.69 -5.95 8.28
N ALA A 221 -4.36 -6.92 7.63
CA ALA A 221 -5.81 -6.90 7.43
C ALA A 221 -6.57 -6.86 8.76
N THR A 222 -6.11 -7.60 9.79
CA THR A 222 -6.72 -7.58 11.13
C THR A 222 -6.64 -6.20 11.79
N MET A 223 -5.50 -5.53 11.66
CA MET A 223 -5.34 -4.16 12.17
C MET A 223 -6.24 -3.16 11.42
N LEU A 224 -6.31 -3.29 10.09
CA LEU A 224 -7.17 -2.46 9.25
C LEU A 224 -8.65 -2.68 9.52
N GLU A 225 -9.10 -3.93 9.71
CA GLU A 225 -10.48 -4.25 10.08
C GLU A 225 -10.87 -3.53 11.37
N SER A 226 -10.04 -3.63 12.39
CA SER A 226 -10.28 -2.95 13.68
C SER A 226 -10.35 -1.43 13.50
N PHE A 227 -9.46 -0.86 12.70
CA PHE A 227 -9.46 0.57 12.41
C PHE A 227 -10.72 0.99 11.64
N ILE A 228 -11.09 0.25 10.59
CA ILE A 228 -12.27 0.54 9.77
C ILE A 228 -13.54 0.40 10.62
N ALA A 229 -13.65 -0.64 11.42
CA ALA A 229 -14.79 -0.83 12.32
C ALA A 229 -14.93 0.32 13.31
N HIS A 230 -13.83 0.82 13.87
CA HIS A 230 -13.85 1.93 14.80
C HIS A 230 -14.25 3.27 14.14
N HIS A 231 -13.73 3.53 12.95
CA HIS A 231 -13.88 4.83 12.32
C HIS A 231 -15.07 4.93 11.35
N TYR A 232 -15.50 3.83 10.70
CA TYR A 232 -16.47 3.86 9.62
C TYR A 232 -17.76 3.08 9.90
N SER A 233 -17.91 2.43 11.07
CA SER A 233 -19.20 1.84 11.43
C SER A 233 -20.25 2.94 11.57
N THR A 234 -21.38 2.76 10.90
CA THR A 234 -22.61 3.49 11.20
C THR A 234 -23.20 2.91 12.47
N GLU A 235 -23.46 3.76 13.47
CA GLU A 235 -24.29 3.40 14.62
C GLU A 235 -25.70 2.94 14.20
#